data_d1ead93765d1dcfa2d0354fa2dcf9f4c
#
_entry.id   d1ead93765d1dcfa2d0354fa2dcf9f4c
#
_cell.length_a   1.000
_cell.length_b   1.000
_cell.length_c   1.000
_cell.angle_alpha   90.00
_cell.angle_beta   90.00
_cell.angle_gamma   90.00
#
_symmetry.space_group_name_H-M   'P 1'
#
loop_
_entity.id
_entity.type
_entity.pdbx_description
1 polymer ?
#
loop_
_entity_poly.entity_id
_entity_poly.type
_entity_poly.pdbx_seq_one_letter_code
_entity_poly.pdbx_strand_id
1 'polypeptide(L)'
;MITIERTKDEHIRFVSAHLRHGDKLELEHSGRKDYQAAVKESVAVSPFAFTALHNGVPMCLFGLRPDGLLSRRARVWLLGTGEINTTKKDFVRTCRTVVDGLLDIYPELYNAVDDGYPQAKRLLQFLGARFTRKVFAKTGKPFILFEIRRNQ
;
A
#
# COMPACT_ATOMS: atom_id res chain seq x y z
N MET A 1 16.26 11.75 -4.66
CA MET A 1 16.56 10.80 -3.56
C MET A 1 15.27 10.49 -2.80
N ILE A 2 15.05 9.22 -2.57
CA ILE A 2 13.88 8.76 -1.80
C ILE A 2 14.32 8.57 -0.34
N THR A 3 13.55 9.15 0.57
CA THR A 3 13.73 8.96 2.01
C THR A 3 12.44 8.40 2.61
N ILE A 4 12.57 7.69 3.71
CA ILE A 4 11.43 7.09 4.42
C ILE A 4 11.47 7.57 5.85
N GLU A 5 10.31 8.03 6.33
CA GLU A 5 10.16 8.47 7.72
C GLU A 5 8.79 8.09 8.25
N ARG A 6 8.59 8.19 9.56
CA ARG A 6 7.29 7.94 10.15
C ARG A 6 6.27 8.94 9.61
N THR A 7 5.05 8.46 9.39
CA THR A 7 3.98 9.30 8.87
C THR A 7 3.59 10.38 9.88
N LYS A 8 3.49 11.62 9.40
CA LYS A 8 3.06 12.79 10.16
C LYS A 8 1.71 13.27 9.64
N ASP A 9 1.02 14.09 10.42
CA ASP A 9 -0.28 14.64 10.02
C ASP A 9 -0.19 15.41 8.70
N GLU A 10 0.88 16.14 8.47
CA GLU A 10 1.08 16.87 7.21
C GLU A 10 1.17 15.93 6.02
N HIS A 11 1.75 14.74 6.20
CA HIS A 11 1.81 13.72 5.15
C HIS A 11 0.42 13.19 4.81
N ILE A 12 -0.39 12.95 5.82
CA ILE A 12 -1.77 12.48 5.64
C ILE A 12 -2.57 13.51 4.83
N ARG A 13 -2.45 14.79 5.18
CA ARG A 13 -3.15 15.87 4.46
C ARG A 13 -2.69 15.95 3.01
N PHE A 14 -1.38 15.91 2.78
CA PHE A 14 -0.84 16.01 1.42
C PHE A 14 -1.28 14.83 0.56
N VAL A 15 -1.09 13.62 1.04
CA VAL A 15 -1.44 12.41 0.26
C VAL A 15 -2.93 12.35 -0.01
N SER A 16 -3.77 12.70 0.99
CA SER A 16 -5.22 12.71 0.82
C SER A 16 -5.66 13.66 -0.29
N ALA A 17 -4.98 14.80 -0.42
CA ALA A 17 -5.30 15.81 -1.42
C ALA A 17 -4.74 15.49 -2.80
N HIS A 18 -3.76 14.58 -2.88
CA HIS A 18 -3.02 14.30 -4.13
C HIS A 18 -3.01 12.82 -4.51
N LEU A 19 -3.99 12.05 -4.07
CA LEU A 19 -4.06 10.62 -4.40
C LEU A 19 -4.07 10.39 -5.91
N ARG A 20 -3.36 9.36 -6.35
CA ARG A 20 -3.42 8.91 -7.75
C ARG A 20 -4.84 8.48 -8.08
N HIS A 21 -5.19 8.60 -9.37
CA HIS A 21 -6.53 8.21 -9.84
C HIS A 21 -6.87 6.75 -9.47
N GLY A 22 -5.93 5.83 -9.70
CA GLY A 22 -6.16 4.42 -9.37
C GLY A 22 -6.39 4.18 -7.88
N ASP A 23 -5.67 4.89 -7.02
CA ASP A 23 -5.85 4.76 -5.57
C ASP A 23 -7.19 5.31 -5.13
N LYS A 24 -7.65 6.43 -5.74
CA LYS A 24 -8.98 6.95 -5.49
C LYS A 24 -10.07 5.94 -5.85
N LEU A 25 -9.96 5.35 -7.05
CA LEU A 25 -10.93 4.35 -7.50
C LEU A 25 -10.93 3.13 -6.58
N GLU A 26 -9.76 2.67 -6.14
CA GLU A 26 -9.68 1.54 -5.24
C GLU A 26 -10.40 1.81 -3.92
N LEU A 27 -10.23 3.01 -3.35
CA LEU A 27 -10.95 3.40 -2.15
C LEU A 27 -12.46 3.44 -2.40
N GLU A 28 -12.89 4.05 -3.50
CA GLU A 28 -14.32 4.13 -3.85
C GLU A 28 -14.91 2.74 -4.06
N HIS A 29 -14.21 1.87 -4.77
CA HIS A 29 -14.66 0.50 -5.02
C HIS A 29 -14.73 -0.34 -3.75
N SER A 30 -13.95 0.02 -2.73
CA SER A 30 -14.02 -0.63 -1.43
C SER A 30 -15.13 -0.05 -0.54
N GLY A 31 -15.80 1.03 -0.98
CA GLY A 31 -16.86 1.68 -0.23
C GLY A 31 -16.41 2.91 0.56
N ARG A 32 -15.19 3.36 0.37
CA ARG A 32 -14.61 4.49 1.12
C ARG A 32 -14.56 5.73 0.23
N LYS A 33 -15.58 6.59 0.35
CA LYS A 33 -15.74 7.77 -0.53
C LYS A 33 -15.04 9.02 -0.03
N ASP A 34 -14.85 9.14 1.29
CA ASP A 34 -14.13 10.26 1.89
C ASP A 34 -12.64 9.91 1.93
N TYR A 35 -11.87 10.45 1.00
CA TYR A 35 -10.46 10.10 0.86
C TYR A 35 -9.64 10.47 2.09
N GLN A 36 -9.86 11.66 2.63
CA GLN A 36 -9.11 12.10 3.80
C GLN A 36 -9.38 11.20 5.01
N ALA A 37 -10.65 10.88 5.24
CA ALA A 37 -11.02 9.97 6.31
C ALA A 37 -10.44 8.57 6.10
N ALA A 38 -10.43 8.08 4.86
CA ALA A 38 -9.89 6.77 4.52
C ALA A 38 -8.38 6.70 4.78
N VAL A 39 -7.63 7.71 4.33
CA VAL A 39 -6.19 7.78 4.55
C VAL A 39 -5.88 7.85 6.04
N LYS A 40 -6.57 8.73 6.76
CA LYS A 40 -6.39 8.92 8.20
C LYS A 40 -6.66 7.62 8.96
N GLU A 41 -7.74 6.93 8.62
CA GLU A 41 -8.09 5.66 9.26
C GLU A 41 -7.04 4.59 8.99
N SER A 42 -6.56 4.49 7.76
CA SER A 42 -5.53 3.51 7.41
C SER A 42 -4.29 3.68 8.28
N VAL A 43 -3.87 4.93 8.49
CA VAL A 43 -2.74 5.23 9.38
C VAL A 43 -3.08 4.89 10.82
N ALA A 44 -4.28 5.27 11.28
CA ALA A 44 -4.68 5.11 12.68
C ALA A 44 -4.73 3.64 13.12
N VAL A 45 -5.15 2.73 12.23
CA VAL A 45 -5.26 1.30 12.55
C VAL A 45 -3.96 0.53 12.33
N SER A 46 -2.94 1.19 11.81
CA SER A 46 -1.66 0.53 11.51
C SER A 46 -0.62 0.90 12.56
N PRO A 47 -0.09 -0.07 13.32
CA PRO A 47 0.98 0.20 14.29
C PRO A 47 2.22 0.78 13.62
N PHE A 48 2.44 0.43 12.37
CA PHE A 48 3.58 0.89 11.57
C PHE A 48 3.08 1.58 10.31
N ALA A 49 3.24 2.89 10.24
CA ALA A 49 2.89 3.69 9.07
C ALA A 49 4.04 4.61 8.73
N PHE A 50 4.44 4.60 7.47
CA PHE A 50 5.59 5.34 6.97
C PHE A 50 5.23 6.12 5.71
N THR A 51 6.02 7.17 5.48
CA THR A 51 5.91 8.00 4.28
C THR A 51 7.21 7.88 3.49
N ALA A 52 7.10 7.58 2.21
CA ALA A 52 8.22 7.69 1.29
C ALA A 52 8.16 9.07 0.63
N LEU A 53 9.28 9.79 0.67
CA LEU A 53 9.37 11.14 0.10
C LEU A 53 10.44 11.16 -0.99
N HIS A 54 10.14 11.87 -2.07
CA HIS A 54 11.10 12.14 -3.14
C HIS A 54 11.44 13.61 -3.10
N ASN A 55 12.69 13.92 -2.74
CA ASN A 55 13.14 15.31 -2.59
C ASN A 55 12.21 16.12 -1.68
N GLY A 56 11.76 15.51 -0.59
CA GLY A 56 10.87 16.14 0.38
C GLY A 56 9.38 16.12 0.04
N VAL A 57 9.00 15.60 -1.13
CA VAL A 57 7.59 15.53 -1.55
C VAL A 57 7.04 14.13 -1.29
N PRO A 58 5.93 13.98 -0.56
CA PRO A 58 5.38 12.66 -0.29
C PRO A 58 4.98 11.92 -1.58
N MET A 59 5.56 10.74 -1.78
CA MET A 59 5.24 9.86 -2.88
C MET A 59 4.09 8.93 -2.52
N CYS A 60 4.13 8.42 -1.30
CA CYS A 60 3.12 7.48 -0.82
C CYS A 60 3.19 7.35 0.69
N LEU A 61 2.09 6.90 1.25
CA LEU A 61 2.04 6.33 2.59
C LEU A 61 1.96 4.82 2.43
N PHE A 62 2.62 4.09 3.31
CA PHE A 62 2.48 2.65 3.37
C PHE A 62 2.48 2.20 4.83
N GLY A 63 1.85 1.08 5.08
CA GLY A 63 1.71 0.63 6.44
C GLY A 63 1.61 -0.87 6.57
N LEU A 64 1.72 -1.30 7.81
CA LEU A 64 1.74 -2.69 8.20
C LEU A 64 0.84 -2.88 9.40
N ARG A 65 -0.04 -3.87 9.31
CA ARG A 65 -0.92 -4.24 10.42
C ARG A 65 -0.79 -5.73 10.67
N PRO A 66 -0.01 -6.11 11.70
CA PRO A 66 0.09 -7.53 12.07
C PRO A 66 -1.26 -8.08 12.51
N ASP A 67 -1.51 -9.36 12.24
CA ASP A 67 -2.76 -10.03 12.65
C ASP A 67 -2.85 -10.19 14.17
N GLY A 68 -1.72 -10.20 14.86
CA GLY A 68 -1.65 -10.28 16.32
C GLY A 68 -0.21 -10.16 16.78
N LEU A 69 0.01 -10.10 18.09
CA LEU A 69 1.33 -9.87 18.70
C LEU A 69 2.37 -10.90 18.26
N LEU A 70 1.97 -12.15 18.11
CA LEU A 70 2.87 -13.25 17.76
C LEU A 70 2.60 -13.78 16.35
N SER A 71 1.86 -13.02 15.54
CA SER A 71 1.51 -13.45 14.20
C SER A 71 2.72 -13.38 13.27
N ARG A 72 2.77 -14.33 12.33
CA ARG A 72 3.72 -14.35 11.24
C ARG A 72 3.17 -13.65 9.99
N ARG A 73 1.92 -13.18 10.05
CA ARG A 73 1.22 -12.51 8.94
C ARG A 73 0.94 -11.06 9.26
N ALA A 74 1.08 -10.22 8.27
CA ALA A 74 0.70 -8.82 8.41
C ALA A 74 0.01 -8.34 7.13
N ARG A 75 -1.00 -7.50 7.31
CA ARG A 75 -1.65 -6.81 6.21
C ARG A 75 -0.80 -5.62 5.81
N VAL A 76 -0.56 -5.47 4.50
CA VAL A 76 0.21 -4.34 3.96
C VAL A 76 -0.68 -3.48 3.08
N TRP A 77 -0.42 -2.18 3.06
CA TRP A 77 -1.18 -1.25 2.22
C TRP A 77 -0.28 -0.10 1.74
N LEU A 78 -0.67 0.51 0.64
CA LEU A 78 0.02 1.66 0.07
C LEU A 78 -0.99 2.58 -0.59
N LEU A 79 -0.85 3.89 -0.33
CA LEU A 79 -1.65 4.93 -0.98
C LEU A 79 -0.68 5.95 -1.56
N GLY A 80 -0.74 6.16 -2.87
CA GLY A 80 0.25 6.94 -3.59
C GLY A 80 -0.26 8.24 -4.17
N THR A 81 0.69 9.10 -4.47
CA THR A 81 0.47 10.37 -5.16
C THR A 81 1.08 10.33 -6.55
N GLY A 82 0.82 11.37 -7.35
CA GLY A 82 1.42 11.50 -8.68
C GLY A 82 2.93 11.64 -8.65
N GLU A 83 3.53 11.95 -7.51
CA GLU A 83 4.99 12.05 -7.38
C GLU A 83 5.69 10.74 -7.74
N ILE A 84 5.03 9.60 -7.58
CA ILE A 84 5.57 8.31 -7.99
C ILE A 84 5.96 8.31 -9.48
N ASN A 85 5.19 9.01 -10.30
CA ASN A 85 5.40 9.04 -11.75
C ASN A 85 6.68 9.77 -12.14
N THR A 86 7.23 10.62 -11.28
CA THR A 86 8.45 11.36 -11.57
C THR A 86 9.71 10.52 -11.40
N THR A 87 9.61 9.38 -10.71
CA THR A 87 10.77 8.53 -10.41
C THR A 87 10.36 7.06 -10.26
N LYS A 88 9.69 6.52 -11.28
CA LYS A 88 9.11 5.17 -11.24
C LYS A 88 10.12 4.07 -10.92
N LYS A 89 11.30 4.11 -11.55
CA LYS A 89 12.31 3.06 -11.35
C LYS A 89 12.80 3.03 -9.90
N ASP A 90 13.10 4.19 -9.35
CA ASP A 90 13.58 4.29 -7.98
C ASP A 90 12.49 3.90 -7.00
N PHE A 91 11.24 4.27 -7.29
CA PHE A 91 10.10 3.86 -6.48
C PHE A 91 9.97 2.34 -6.42
N VAL A 92 10.01 1.69 -7.57
CA VAL A 92 9.87 0.22 -7.66
C VAL A 92 11.01 -0.49 -6.91
N ARG A 93 12.23 0.00 -7.06
CA ARG A 93 13.40 -0.54 -6.33
C ARG A 93 13.23 -0.38 -4.82
N THR A 94 12.76 0.80 -4.40
CA THR A 94 12.50 1.07 -2.98
C THR A 94 11.44 0.13 -2.44
N CYS A 95 10.37 -0.09 -3.19
CA CYS A 95 9.33 -1.06 -2.80
C CYS A 95 9.91 -2.45 -2.58
N ARG A 96 10.79 -2.91 -3.48
CA ARG A 96 11.43 -4.21 -3.34
C ARG A 96 12.27 -4.28 -2.06
N THR A 97 13.08 -3.26 -1.81
CA THR A 97 13.91 -3.19 -0.61
C THR A 97 13.07 -3.21 0.66
N VAL A 98 11.99 -2.42 0.69
CA VAL A 98 11.10 -2.36 1.85
C VAL A 98 10.41 -3.70 2.07
N VAL A 99 9.86 -4.31 1.02
CA VAL A 99 9.16 -5.60 1.14
C VAL A 99 10.12 -6.68 1.62
N ASP A 100 11.34 -6.73 1.10
CA ASP A 100 12.33 -7.70 1.54
C ASP A 100 12.62 -7.55 3.03
N GLY A 101 12.74 -6.32 3.52
CA GLY A 101 12.94 -6.05 4.94
C GLY A 101 11.74 -6.46 5.80
N LEU A 102 10.53 -6.18 5.31
CA LEU A 102 9.31 -6.57 6.02
C LEU A 102 9.16 -8.09 6.10
N LEU A 103 9.55 -8.81 5.05
CA LEU A 103 9.49 -10.27 5.04
C LEU A 103 10.46 -10.91 6.04
N ASP A 104 11.51 -10.20 6.44
CA ASP A 104 12.39 -10.68 7.52
C ASP A 104 11.66 -10.69 8.87
N ILE A 105 10.68 -9.81 9.04
CA ILE A 105 9.92 -9.69 10.30
C ILE A 105 8.63 -10.50 10.22
N TYR A 106 7.91 -10.37 9.10
CA TYR A 106 6.64 -11.06 8.86
C TYR A 106 6.76 -11.89 7.59
N PRO A 107 6.97 -13.21 7.70
CA PRO A 107 7.19 -14.06 6.53
C PRO A 107 6.06 -14.08 5.52
N GLU A 108 4.86 -13.64 5.91
CA GLU A 108 3.73 -13.53 4.99
C GLU A 108 3.10 -12.14 5.08
N LEU A 109 3.08 -11.45 3.94
CA LEU A 109 2.38 -10.18 3.76
C LEU A 109 1.19 -10.42 2.86
N TYR A 110 0.05 -9.78 3.14
CA TYR A 110 -1.17 -10.01 2.38
C TYR A 110 -2.08 -8.78 2.34
N ASN A 111 -2.97 -8.77 1.39
CA ASN A 111 -4.12 -7.87 1.33
C ASN A 111 -4.97 -8.25 0.11
N ALA A 112 -5.90 -7.38 -0.24
CA ALA A 112 -6.65 -7.44 -1.48
C ALA A 112 -6.31 -6.22 -2.33
N VAL A 113 -6.31 -6.38 -3.64
CA VAL A 113 -6.10 -5.29 -4.60
C VAL A 113 -7.32 -5.24 -5.54
N ASP A 114 -7.71 -4.03 -5.93
CA ASP A 114 -8.79 -3.84 -6.90
C ASP A 114 -8.43 -4.60 -8.18
N ASP A 115 -9.30 -5.50 -8.62
CA ASP A 115 -9.05 -6.30 -9.81
C ASP A 115 -8.95 -5.44 -11.08
N GLY A 116 -9.52 -4.25 -11.05
CA GLY A 116 -9.45 -3.27 -12.13
C GLY A 116 -8.28 -2.28 -12.03
N TYR A 117 -7.25 -2.58 -11.23
CA TYR A 117 -6.11 -1.70 -11.07
C TYR A 117 -4.82 -2.35 -11.61
N PRO A 118 -4.60 -2.30 -12.95
CA PRO A 118 -3.47 -3.05 -13.57
C PRO A 118 -2.09 -2.63 -13.06
N GLN A 119 -1.88 -1.34 -12.80
CA GLN A 119 -0.58 -0.82 -12.34
C GLN A 119 -0.21 -1.40 -10.98
N ALA A 120 -1.16 -1.46 -10.06
CA ALA A 120 -0.95 -2.04 -8.74
C ALA A 120 -0.68 -3.55 -8.85
N LYS A 121 -1.41 -4.24 -9.71
CA LYS A 121 -1.22 -5.67 -9.92
C LYS A 121 0.18 -5.97 -10.48
N ARG A 122 0.65 -5.14 -11.42
CA ARG A 122 2.01 -5.29 -11.97
C ARG A 122 3.09 -5.09 -10.91
N LEU A 123 2.93 -4.06 -10.06
CA LEU A 123 3.87 -3.84 -8.98
C LEU A 123 3.90 -5.03 -8.03
N LEU A 124 2.72 -5.53 -7.64
CA LEU A 124 2.63 -6.68 -6.75
C LEU A 124 3.29 -7.93 -7.37
N GLN A 125 3.08 -8.17 -8.66
CA GLN A 125 3.75 -9.28 -9.35
C GLN A 125 5.27 -9.14 -9.31
N PHE A 126 5.78 -7.93 -9.55
CA PHE A 126 7.21 -7.66 -9.46
C PHE A 126 7.74 -7.95 -8.05
N LEU A 127 6.95 -7.66 -7.02
CA LEU A 127 7.33 -7.91 -5.63
C LEU A 127 7.17 -9.37 -5.21
N GLY A 128 6.74 -10.24 -6.11
CA GLY A 128 6.60 -11.68 -5.84
C GLY A 128 5.24 -12.08 -5.31
N ALA A 129 4.23 -11.25 -5.44
CA ALA A 129 2.90 -11.59 -4.97
C ALA A 129 2.29 -12.73 -5.76
N ARG A 130 1.56 -13.59 -5.04
CA ARG A 130 0.72 -14.62 -5.63
C ARG A 130 -0.73 -14.20 -5.43
N PHE A 131 -1.49 -14.16 -6.52
CA PHE A 131 -2.92 -13.87 -6.47
C PHE A 131 -3.67 -15.17 -6.22
N THR A 132 -4.55 -15.18 -5.22
CA THR A 132 -5.15 -16.42 -4.76
C THR A 132 -6.63 -16.55 -5.07
N ARG A 133 -7.44 -15.51 -4.79
CA ARG A 133 -8.88 -15.64 -4.95
C ARG A 133 -9.54 -14.30 -5.20
N LYS A 134 -10.53 -14.29 -6.08
CA LYS A 134 -11.39 -13.12 -6.31
C LYS A 134 -12.43 -13.03 -5.19
N VAL A 135 -12.63 -11.84 -4.67
CA VAL A 135 -13.66 -11.52 -3.69
C VAL A 135 -14.39 -10.26 -4.13
N PHE A 136 -15.55 -9.98 -3.55
CA PHE A 136 -16.33 -8.81 -3.90
C PHE A 136 -16.50 -7.91 -2.69
N ALA A 137 -16.26 -6.61 -2.89
CA ALA A 137 -16.50 -5.61 -1.87
C ALA A 137 -18.01 -5.40 -1.68
N LYS A 138 -18.40 -4.67 -0.63
CA LYS A 138 -19.81 -4.33 -0.39
C LYS A 138 -20.43 -3.57 -1.57
N THR A 139 -19.62 -2.83 -2.33
CA THR A 139 -20.05 -2.10 -3.52
C THR A 139 -20.35 -3.03 -4.71
N GLY A 140 -20.02 -4.33 -4.60
CA GLY A 140 -20.12 -5.28 -5.70
C GLY A 140 -18.90 -5.32 -6.61
N LYS A 141 -17.91 -4.46 -6.38
CA LYS A 141 -16.69 -4.41 -7.20
C LYS A 141 -15.74 -5.56 -6.86
N PRO A 142 -15.10 -6.16 -7.88
CA PRO A 142 -14.20 -7.29 -7.64
C PRO A 142 -12.83 -6.84 -7.15
N PHE A 143 -12.32 -7.55 -6.15
CA PHE A 143 -10.96 -7.45 -5.66
C PHE A 143 -10.32 -8.82 -5.77
N ILE A 144 -9.00 -8.87 -5.80
CA ILE A 144 -8.28 -10.13 -5.78
C ILE A 144 -7.35 -10.17 -4.57
N LEU A 145 -7.40 -11.28 -3.83
CA LEU A 145 -6.53 -11.49 -2.69
C LEU A 145 -5.13 -11.80 -3.17
N PHE A 146 -4.13 -11.29 -2.47
CA PHE A 146 -2.74 -11.59 -2.77
C PHE A 146 -1.96 -11.87 -1.49
N GLU A 147 -0.88 -12.61 -1.65
CA GLU A 147 0.08 -12.85 -0.59
C GLU A 147 1.49 -12.76 -1.15
N ILE A 148 2.41 -12.24 -0.34
CA ILE A 148 3.83 -12.22 -0.63
C ILE A 148 4.50 -13.01 0.47
N ARG A 149 5.23 -14.05 0.11
CA ARG A 149 5.93 -14.91 1.06
C ARG A 149 7.41 -14.92 0.73
N ARG A 150 8.21 -15.11 1.77
CA ARG A 150 9.62 -15.33 1.55
C ARG A 150 9.80 -16.66 0.82
N ASN A 151 10.63 -16.64 -0.23
CA ASN A 151 10.97 -17.86 -0.95
C ASN A 151 11.75 -18.80 -0.04
N GLN A 152 11.41 -20.07 -0.13
CA GLN A 152 12.07 -21.11 0.62
C GLN A 152 12.91 -21.98 -0.29
#